data_c9f93157702ec37e618e9eaed9cfa424
#
_entry.id   c9f93157702ec37e618e9eaed9cfa424
#
_cell.length_a   1.000
_cell.length_b   1.000
_cell.length_c   1.000
_cell.angle_alpha   90.00
_cell.angle_beta   90.00
_cell.angle_gamma   90.00
#
_symmetry.space_group_name_H-M   'P 1'
#
loop_
_entity.id
_entity.type
_entity.pdbx_description
1 polymer ?
#
loop_
_entity_poly.entity_id
_entity_poly.type
_entity_poly.pdbx_seq_one_letter_code
_entity_poly.pdbx_strand_id
1 'polypeptide(L)'
;LDREDGSLIHTASMAGILTSQGNLTYATTKHAVVGLAEWLSISYHDKGIRTSLLAPLGVNTPMLGGTDSKFAKNAAGTIKEPEDVANMVVDAIQEERFLILTDEIAQTWMERKTNDLERWLNGMRRLQGKMDSMP
;
A
#
# COMPACT_ATOMS: atom_id res chain seq x y z
N LEU A 1 -23.04 -14.75 -1.83
CA LEU A 1 -23.32 -13.33 -2.06
C LEU A 1 -24.66 -13.25 -2.81
N ASP A 2 -25.70 -12.84 -2.12
CA ASP A 2 -27.06 -12.72 -2.69
C ASP A 2 -27.25 -11.39 -3.49
N ARG A 3 -26.21 -10.54 -3.56
CA ARG A 3 -26.17 -9.31 -4.36
C ARG A 3 -25.28 -9.53 -5.57
N GLU A 4 -25.77 -9.13 -6.73
CA GLU A 4 -25.07 -9.21 -8.01
C GLU A 4 -24.29 -7.92 -8.34
N ASP A 5 -24.27 -6.95 -7.43
CA ASP A 5 -23.53 -5.70 -7.54
C ASP A 5 -22.96 -5.23 -6.21
N GLY A 6 -21.84 -4.56 -6.24
CA GLY A 6 -21.22 -3.97 -5.06
C GLY A 6 -19.75 -3.66 -5.23
N SER A 7 -19.24 -2.82 -4.32
CA SER A 7 -17.84 -2.45 -4.26
C SER A 7 -17.25 -2.85 -2.91
N LEU A 8 -16.10 -3.52 -2.93
CA LEU A 8 -15.32 -3.89 -1.77
C LEU A 8 -14.02 -3.08 -1.76
N ILE A 9 -13.81 -2.31 -0.71
CA ILE A 9 -12.60 -1.48 -0.57
C ILE A 9 -11.75 -2.07 0.55
N HIS A 10 -10.53 -2.46 0.22
CA HIS A 10 -9.55 -2.99 1.16
C HIS A 10 -8.45 -1.97 1.42
N THR A 11 -8.19 -1.66 2.68
CA THR A 11 -7.07 -0.79 3.07
C THR A 11 -5.86 -1.63 3.45
N ALA A 12 -4.90 -1.73 2.54
CA ALA A 12 -3.60 -2.32 2.80
C ALA A 12 -2.57 -1.26 3.20
N SER A 13 -1.47 -1.22 2.52
CA SER A 13 -0.35 -0.28 2.61
C SER A 13 0.64 -0.63 1.51
N MET A 14 1.51 0.26 1.11
CA MET A 14 2.68 -0.10 0.32
C MET A 14 3.58 -1.12 1.03
N ALA A 15 3.53 -1.22 2.36
CA ALA A 15 4.16 -2.31 3.11
C ALA A 15 3.63 -3.71 2.75
N GLY A 16 2.43 -3.82 2.22
CA GLY A 16 1.85 -5.06 1.70
C GLY A 16 2.34 -5.43 0.29
N ILE A 17 3.04 -4.53 -0.37
CA ILE A 17 3.60 -4.73 -1.72
C ILE A 17 5.13 -4.71 -1.67
N LEU A 18 5.71 -3.74 -0.96
CA LEU A 18 7.16 -3.50 -0.90
C LEU A 18 7.84 -4.08 0.33
N THR A 19 7.08 -4.49 1.33
CA THR A 19 7.56 -4.82 2.67
C THR A 19 7.83 -3.56 3.52
N SER A 20 7.98 -3.73 4.82
CA SER A 20 8.31 -2.68 5.78
C SER A 20 9.40 -3.17 6.72
N GLN A 21 10.50 -2.44 6.79
CA GLN A 21 11.58 -2.72 7.71
C GLN A 21 11.10 -2.55 9.16
N GLY A 22 11.61 -3.39 10.05
CA GLY A 22 11.37 -3.29 11.49
C GLY A 22 9.98 -3.72 11.97
N ASN A 23 9.07 -4.10 11.06
CA ASN A 23 7.73 -4.54 11.47
C ASN A 23 7.23 -5.74 10.64
N LEU A 24 7.69 -6.92 11.02
CA LEU A 24 7.35 -8.19 10.37
C LEU A 24 5.82 -8.43 10.34
N THR A 25 5.16 -8.27 11.49
CA THR A 25 3.72 -8.53 11.61
C THR A 25 2.91 -7.61 10.70
N TYR A 26 3.23 -6.33 10.68
CA TYR A 26 2.56 -5.36 9.82
C TYR A 26 2.76 -5.70 8.33
N ALA A 27 3.99 -5.94 7.91
CA ALA A 27 4.28 -6.31 6.52
C ALA A 27 3.53 -7.59 6.11
N THR A 28 3.56 -8.63 6.94
CA THR A 28 2.89 -9.90 6.67
C THR A 28 1.37 -9.73 6.56
N THR A 29 0.75 -9.03 7.51
CA THR A 29 -0.70 -8.82 7.49
C THR A 29 -1.14 -7.97 6.30
N LYS A 30 -0.36 -6.97 5.91
CA LYS A 30 -0.67 -6.14 4.75
C LYS A 30 -0.46 -6.87 3.41
N HIS A 31 0.51 -7.79 3.30
CA HIS A 31 0.60 -8.71 2.15
C HIS A 31 -0.62 -9.64 2.07
N ALA A 32 -1.12 -10.12 3.20
CA ALA A 32 -2.33 -10.95 3.24
C ALA A 32 -3.57 -10.18 2.72
N VAL A 33 -3.71 -8.90 3.06
CA VAL A 33 -4.79 -8.05 2.53
C VAL A 33 -4.67 -7.85 1.02
N VAL A 34 -3.45 -7.67 0.49
CA VAL A 34 -3.22 -7.58 -0.96
C VAL A 34 -3.67 -8.86 -1.66
N GLY A 35 -3.19 -10.02 -1.19
CA GLY A 35 -3.57 -11.31 -1.77
C GLY A 35 -5.07 -11.58 -1.70
N LEU A 36 -5.73 -11.20 -0.58
CA LEU A 36 -7.19 -11.30 -0.45
C LEU A 36 -7.92 -10.44 -1.49
N ALA A 37 -7.52 -9.18 -1.64
CA ALA A 37 -8.14 -8.26 -2.59
C ALA A 37 -7.98 -8.72 -4.05
N GLU A 38 -6.78 -9.19 -4.41
CA GLU A 38 -6.51 -9.77 -5.73
C GLU A 38 -7.38 -11.00 -5.99
N TRP A 39 -7.46 -11.92 -5.02
CA TRP A 39 -8.28 -13.11 -5.14
C TRP A 39 -9.76 -12.76 -5.31
N LEU A 40 -10.29 -11.81 -4.53
CA LEU A 40 -11.68 -11.36 -4.64
C LEU A 40 -11.94 -10.71 -6.01
N SER A 41 -11.04 -9.87 -6.48
CA SER A 41 -11.15 -9.23 -7.80
C SER A 41 -11.22 -10.29 -8.92
N ILE A 42 -10.34 -11.28 -8.89
CA ILE A 42 -10.31 -12.35 -9.90
C ILE A 42 -11.58 -13.20 -9.83
N SER A 43 -12.04 -13.55 -8.63
CA SER A 43 -13.13 -14.52 -8.44
C SER A 43 -14.53 -13.95 -8.65
N TYR A 44 -14.71 -12.62 -8.46
CA TYR A 44 -16.05 -12.03 -8.39
C TYR A 44 -16.26 -10.84 -9.34
N HIS A 45 -15.25 -10.42 -10.09
CA HIS A 45 -15.39 -9.29 -11.03
C HIS A 45 -16.53 -9.54 -12.02
N ASP A 46 -16.57 -10.70 -12.67
CA ASP A 46 -17.58 -11.06 -13.66
C ASP A 46 -18.97 -11.36 -13.04
N LYS A 47 -19.04 -11.36 -11.70
CA LYS A 47 -20.29 -11.48 -10.93
C LYS A 47 -20.79 -10.12 -10.42
N GLY A 48 -20.30 -9.03 -10.97
CA GLY A 48 -20.73 -7.68 -10.64
C GLY A 48 -20.08 -7.07 -9.39
N ILE A 49 -19.14 -7.78 -8.70
CA ILE A 49 -18.45 -7.26 -7.53
C ILE A 49 -17.13 -6.59 -7.94
N ARG A 50 -17.05 -5.30 -7.70
CA ARG A 50 -15.81 -4.53 -7.90
C ARG A 50 -14.97 -4.54 -6.63
N THR A 51 -13.68 -4.73 -6.77
CA THR A 51 -12.75 -4.73 -5.62
C THR A 51 -11.69 -3.67 -5.86
N SER A 52 -11.45 -2.82 -4.87
CA SER A 52 -10.36 -1.84 -4.87
C SER A 52 -9.44 -2.06 -3.68
N LEU A 53 -8.16 -1.83 -3.91
CA LEU A 53 -7.08 -1.97 -2.93
C LEU A 53 -6.40 -0.62 -2.75
N LEU A 54 -6.61 0.01 -1.59
CA LEU A 54 -5.87 1.20 -1.20
C LEU A 54 -4.53 0.78 -0.59
N ALA A 55 -3.43 1.22 -1.20
CA ALA A 55 -2.07 0.94 -0.77
C ALA A 55 -1.28 2.25 -0.51
N PRO A 56 -1.56 2.96 0.59
CA PRO A 56 -0.94 4.24 0.85
C PRO A 56 0.53 4.11 1.27
N LEU A 57 1.29 5.17 1.03
CA LEU A 57 2.54 5.48 1.69
C LEU A 57 2.27 6.21 3.03
N GLY A 58 2.92 7.33 3.32
CA GLY A 58 2.66 8.09 4.54
C GLY A 58 1.32 8.83 4.49
N VAL A 59 0.51 8.66 5.52
CA VAL A 59 -0.73 9.43 5.73
C VAL A 59 -0.67 10.08 7.11
N ASN A 60 -1.03 11.35 7.20
CA ASN A 60 -1.01 12.13 8.44
C ASN A 60 -2.12 11.66 9.41
N THR A 61 -1.79 10.66 10.21
CA THR A 61 -2.69 10.03 11.17
C THR A 61 -1.97 9.84 12.51
N PRO A 62 -2.69 9.60 13.61
CA PRO A 62 -2.05 9.25 14.89
C PRO A 62 -1.07 8.07 14.82
N MET A 63 -1.29 7.12 13.89
CA MET A 63 -0.39 5.99 13.65
C MET A 63 0.99 6.44 13.15
N LEU A 64 1.06 7.54 12.39
CA LEU A 64 2.33 8.09 11.91
C LEU A 64 3.15 8.74 13.05
N GLY A 65 2.51 9.08 14.17
CA GLY A 65 3.16 9.74 15.30
C GLY A 65 3.48 11.22 15.05
N GLY A 66 2.75 11.85 14.13
CA GLY A 66 2.97 13.22 13.66
C GLY A 66 4.00 13.32 12.53
N THR A 67 3.97 14.44 11.83
CA THR A 67 4.85 14.72 10.67
C THR A 67 6.33 14.85 11.04
N ASP A 68 6.63 15.11 12.30
CA ASP A 68 8.00 15.22 12.84
C ASP A 68 8.55 13.92 13.43
N SER A 69 7.76 12.85 13.45
CA SER A 69 8.19 11.56 13.97
C SER A 69 9.37 11.00 13.17
N LYS A 70 10.21 10.15 13.81
CA LYS A 70 11.28 9.43 13.10
C LYS A 70 10.73 8.61 11.93
N PHE A 71 9.52 8.07 12.09
CA PHE A 71 8.85 7.31 11.04
C PHE A 71 8.45 8.20 9.87
N ALA A 72 7.87 9.38 10.15
CA ALA A 72 7.50 10.34 9.11
C ALA A 72 8.71 10.87 8.33
N LYS A 73 9.81 11.17 9.02
CA LYS A 73 11.06 11.65 8.39
C LYS A 73 11.74 10.59 7.52
N ASN A 74 11.50 9.32 7.80
CA ASN A 74 12.01 8.20 7.01
C ASN A 74 10.94 7.63 6.05
N ALA A 75 9.70 8.13 6.12
CA ALA A 75 8.65 7.74 5.20
C ALA A 75 9.06 8.21 3.79
N ALA A 76 9.16 7.26 2.91
CA ALA A 76 9.40 7.56 1.53
C ALA A 76 8.12 8.11 0.89
N GLY A 77 8.23 9.14 0.07
CA GLY A 77 7.09 9.80 -0.58
C GLY A 77 6.55 10.99 0.23
N THR A 78 5.51 11.61 -0.31
CA THR A 78 4.82 12.74 0.31
C THR A 78 3.82 12.24 1.34
N ILE A 79 3.81 12.81 2.54
CA ILE A 79 2.76 12.53 3.53
C ILE A 79 1.48 13.22 3.04
N LYS A 80 0.42 12.42 2.88
CA LYS A 80 -0.90 12.89 2.45
C LYS A 80 -1.81 13.13 3.64
N GLU A 81 -2.73 14.08 3.50
CA GLU A 81 -3.81 14.23 4.47
C GLU A 81 -4.88 13.13 4.27
N PRO A 82 -5.52 12.66 5.34
CA PRO A 82 -6.55 11.61 5.25
C PRO A 82 -7.68 11.95 4.27
N GLU A 83 -8.07 13.22 4.19
CA GLU A 83 -9.13 13.71 3.29
C GLU A 83 -8.73 13.57 1.82
N ASP A 84 -7.48 13.90 1.47
CA ASP A 84 -6.97 13.72 0.11
C ASP A 84 -6.98 12.23 -0.29
N VAL A 85 -6.59 11.35 0.63
CA VAL A 85 -6.63 9.90 0.40
C VAL A 85 -8.07 9.40 0.24
N ALA A 86 -9.01 9.91 1.04
CA ALA A 86 -10.42 9.57 0.90
C ALA A 86 -10.98 9.98 -0.46
N ASN A 87 -10.64 11.17 -0.97
CA ASN A 87 -11.03 11.63 -2.30
C ASN A 87 -10.47 10.71 -3.40
N MET A 88 -9.20 10.30 -3.30
CA MET A 88 -8.61 9.33 -4.25
C MET A 88 -9.36 7.99 -4.27
N VAL A 89 -9.88 7.55 -3.13
CA VAL A 89 -10.70 6.33 -3.05
C VAL A 89 -12.04 6.53 -3.75
N VAL A 90 -12.72 7.66 -3.55
CA VAL A 90 -13.99 7.97 -4.22
C VAL A 90 -13.81 7.98 -5.74
N ASP A 91 -12.77 8.64 -6.24
CA ASP A 91 -12.46 8.68 -7.67
C ASP A 91 -12.19 7.28 -8.23
N ALA A 92 -11.42 6.46 -7.49
CA ALA A 92 -11.12 5.09 -7.89
C ALA A 92 -12.36 4.18 -7.94
N ILE A 93 -13.32 4.37 -7.03
CA ILE A 93 -14.61 3.65 -7.06
C ILE A 93 -15.39 4.02 -8.32
N GLN A 94 -15.47 5.31 -8.67
CA GLN A 94 -16.15 5.77 -9.86
C GLN A 94 -15.53 5.23 -11.15
N GLU A 95 -14.21 5.09 -11.17
CA GLU A 95 -13.45 4.54 -12.30
C GLU A 95 -13.35 3.00 -12.28
N GLU A 96 -13.92 2.33 -11.29
CA GLU A 96 -13.79 0.88 -11.05
C GLU A 96 -12.31 0.41 -10.98
N ARG A 97 -11.41 1.27 -10.50
CA ARG A 97 -9.98 1.02 -10.45
C ARG A 97 -9.62 0.10 -9.29
N PHE A 98 -8.85 -0.95 -9.57
CA PHE A 98 -8.43 -1.90 -8.53
C PHE A 98 -7.38 -1.29 -7.59
N LEU A 99 -6.23 -0.84 -8.11
CA LEU A 99 -5.12 -0.37 -7.28
C LEU A 99 -5.16 1.15 -7.12
N ILE A 100 -5.18 1.59 -5.86
CA ILE A 100 -5.18 3.00 -5.47
C ILE A 100 -3.85 3.31 -4.78
N LEU A 101 -2.95 3.99 -5.49
CA LEU A 101 -1.70 4.49 -4.98
C LEU A 101 -1.84 5.96 -4.59
N THR A 102 -1.32 6.33 -3.44
CA THR A 102 -1.40 7.72 -2.96
C THR A 102 -0.25 8.59 -3.47
N ASP A 103 0.74 7.98 -4.13
CA ASP A 103 1.94 8.67 -4.60
C ASP A 103 2.49 7.98 -5.85
N GLU A 104 2.85 8.76 -6.89
CA GLU A 104 3.35 8.22 -8.16
C GLU A 104 4.66 7.43 -8.01
N ILE A 105 5.48 7.78 -7.02
CA ILE A 105 6.73 7.06 -6.76
C ILE A 105 6.48 5.59 -6.38
N ALA A 106 5.31 5.27 -5.83
CA ALA A 106 4.94 3.92 -5.45
C ALA A 106 4.90 2.98 -6.67
N GLN A 107 4.36 3.46 -7.80
CA GLN A 107 4.36 2.72 -9.06
C GLN A 107 5.78 2.38 -9.52
N THR A 108 6.67 3.36 -9.49
CA THR A 108 8.08 3.18 -9.85
C THR A 108 8.76 2.10 -8.98
N TRP A 109 8.46 2.07 -7.68
CA TRP A 109 9.05 1.07 -6.78
C TRP A 109 8.48 -0.33 -6.99
N MET A 110 7.19 -0.46 -7.28
CA MET A 110 6.59 -1.73 -7.67
C MET A 110 7.27 -2.30 -8.92
N GLU A 111 7.45 -1.47 -9.94
CA GLU A 111 8.13 -1.85 -11.17
C GLU A 111 9.58 -2.27 -10.93
N ARG A 112 10.32 -1.54 -10.12
CA ARG A 112 11.71 -1.90 -9.75
C ARG A 112 11.77 -3.24 -9.02
N LYS A 113 10.82 -3.51 -8.12
CA LYS A 113 10.76 -4.78 -7.40
C LYS A 113 10.45 -5.95 -8.31
N THR A 114 9.47 -5.78 -9.22
CA THR A 114 9.04 -6.85 -10.15
C THR A 114 10.06 -7.13 -11.26
N ASN A 115 10.73 -6.10 -11.76
CA ASN A 115 11.71 -6.25 -12.83
C ASN A 115 13.01 -6.96 -12.39
N ASP A 116 13.44 -6.74 -11.14
CA ASP A 116 14.66 -7.37 -10.60
C ASP A 116 14.55 -7.48 -9.07
N LEU A 117 13.95 -8.58 -8.61
CA LEU A 117 13.71 -8.83 -7.19
C LEU A 117 15.01 -8.92 -6.37
N GLU A 118 16.05 -9.56 -6.90
CA GLU A 118 17.32 -9.68 -6.19
C GLU A 118 18.01 -8.33 -6.00
N ARG A 119 18.02 -7.50 -7.02
CA ARG A 119 18.52 -6.13 -6.94
C ARG A 119 17.72 -5.30 -5.93
N TRP A 120 16.40 -5.45 -5.94
CA TRP A 120 15.51 -4.79 -4.98
C TRP A 120 15.84 -5.21 -3.55
N LEU A 121 15.91 -6.52 -3.26
CA LEU A 121 16.22 -7.05 -1.93
C LEU A 121 17.61 -6.61 -1.44
N ASN A 122 18.60 -6.56 -2.33
CA ASN A 122 19.92 -6.01 -2.00
C ASN A 122 19.88 -4.54 -1.61
N GLY A 123 19.02 -3.74 -2.26
CA GLY A 123 18.76 -2.35 -1.90
C GLY A 123 18.12 -2.23 -0.51
N MET A 124 17.11 -3.06 -0.24
CA MET A 124 16.39 -3.07 1.03
C MET A 124 17.26 -3.54 2.21
N ARG A 125 18.16 -4.52 2.00
CA ARG A 125 19.15 -4.94 3.00
C ARG A 125 20.10 -3.80 3.39
N ARG A 126 20.57 -3.03 2.40
CA ARG A 126 21.41 -1.83 2.67
C ARG A 126 20.62 -0.75 3.43
N LEU A 127 19.34 -0.55 3.13
CA LEU A 127 18.48 0.38 3.85
C LEU A 127 18.30 -0.06 5.30
N GLN A 128 18.02 -1.34 5.54
CA GLN A 128 17.93 -1.92 6.89
C GLN A 128 19.19 -1.65 7.68
N GLY A 129 20.37 -1.96 7.13
CA GLY A 129 21.63 -1.73 7.81
C GLY A 129 21.91 -0.25 8.17
N LYS A 130 21.43 0.69 7.35
CA LYS A 130 21.48 2.12 7.69
C LYS A 130 20.54 2.47 8.85
N MET A 131 19.33 1.92 8.87
CA MET A 131 18.37 2.15 9.95
C MET A 131 18.87 1.59 11.29
N ASP A 132 19.49 0.40 11.27
CA ASP A 132 20.06 -0.24 12.46
C ASP A 132 21.26 0.51 13.03
N SER A 133 21.96 1.30 12.21
CA SER A 133 23.11 2.12 12.60
C SER A 133 22.73 3.53 13.08
N MET A 134 21.46 3.92 13.00
CA MET A 134 21.00 5.22 13.49
C MET A 134 20.77 5.15 15.02
N PRO A 135 21.32 6.11 15.79
CA PRO A 135 21.16 6.14 17.25
C PRO A 135 19.71 6.39 17.70
#